data_0bcb740d24226e2d6ad222a1a3d467b5
#
_entry.id   0bcb740d24226e2d6ad222a1a3d467b5
#
_cell.length_a   1.000
_cell.length_b   1.000
_cell.length_c   1.000
_cell.angle_alpha   90.00
_cell.angle_beta   90.00
_cell.angle_gamma   90.00
#
_symmetry.space_group_name_H-M   'P 1'
#
loop_
_entity.id
_entity.type
_entity.pdbx_description
1 polymer ?
#
loop_
_entity_poly.entity_id
_entity_poly.type
_entity_poly.pdbx_seq_one_letter_code
_entity_poly.pdbx_strand_id
1 'polypeptide(L)' 'MTVDDVLQEIMLRLVDIVLQGGKTEKIIVSEKVYDLLMGITLMPRSVRYENSVFYIADVPVEKGNLNNPKGEVWFKIE' A
#
# COMPACT_ATOMS: atom_id res chain seq x y z
N MET A 1 -5.11 3.53 13.82
CA MET A 1 -4.42 3.43 12.52
C MET A 1 -4.85 4.57 11.63
N THR A 2 -3.90 5.32 11.11
CA THR A 2 -4.17 6.40 10.16
C THR A 2 -3.60 6.02 8.79
N VAL A 3 -4.06 6.72 7.74
CA VAL A 3 -3.54 6.48 6.40
C VAL A 3 -2.04 6.79 6.32
N ASP A 4 -1.57 7.81 7.04
CA ASP A 4 -0.16 8.16 7.07
C ASP A 4 0.69 7.04 7.68
N ASP A 5 0.22 6.40 8.74
CA ASP A 5 0.90 5.28 9.37
C ASP A 5 1.06 4.12 8.38
N VAL A 6 0.00 3.81 7.65
CA VAL A 6 0.01 2.73 6.67
C VAL A 6 0.95 3.05 5.52
N LEU A 7 0.90 4.27 5.00
CA LEU A 7 1.79 4.69 3.91
C LEU A 7 3.25 4.64 4.33
N GLN A 8 3.56 5.07 5.55
CA GLN A 8 4.92 5.02 6.07
C GLN A 8 5.43 3.58 6.16
N GLU A 9 4.61 2.68 6.68
CA GLU A 9 4.97 1.25 6.77
C GLU A 9 5.24 0.65 5.38
N ILE A 10 4.38 0.94 4.42
CA ILE A 10 4.54 0.44 3.05
C ILE A 10 5.83 0.99 2.43
N MET A 11 6.08 2.29 2.58
CA MET A 11 7.28 2.92 2.03
C MET A 11 8.55 2.34 2.63
N LEU A 12 8.58 2.13 3.95
CA LEU A 12 9.74 1.53 4.61
C LEU A 12 10.01 0.12 4.10
N ARG A 13 8.96 -0.65 3.87
CA ARG A 13 9.09 -2.00 3.36
C ARG A 13 9.61 -2.01 1.92
N LEU A 14 9.12 -1.08 1.09
CA LEU A 14 9.58 -0.96 -0.30
C LEU A 14 11.06 -0.60 -0.35
N VAL A 15 11.51 0.34 0.48
CA VAL A 15 12.91 0.73 0.56
C VAL A 15 13.78 -0.46 0.97
N ASP A 16 13.33 -1.23 1.96
CA ASP A 16 14.04 -2.40 2.43
C ASP A 16 14.23 -3.44 1.30
N ILE A 17 13.17 -3.70 0.54
CA ILE A 17 13.23 -4.63 -0.59
C ILE A 17 14.25 -4.16 -1.63
N VAL A 18 14.23 -2.87 -1.98
CA VAL A 18 15.16 -2.30 -2.95
C VAL A 18 16.60 -2.41 -2.46
N LEU A 19 16.85 -2.13 -1.18
CA LEU A 19 18.18 -2.22 -0.61
C LEU A 19 18.72 -3.64 -0.62
N GLN A 20 17.84 -4.63 -0.58
CA GLN A 20 18.22 -6.04 -0.66
C GLN A 20 18.32 -6.55 -2.11
N GLY A 21 18.17 -5.67 -3.08
CA GLY A 21 18.23 -6.03 -4.49
C GLY A 21 16.98 -6.69 -5.05
N GLY A 22 15.88 -6.64 -4.29
CA GLY A 22 14.61 -7.22 -4.72
C GLY A 22 13.83 -6.30 -5.64
N LYS A 23 12.77 -6.86 -6.23
CA LYS A 23 11.84 -6.12 -7.08
C LYS A 23 10.43 -6.26 -6.52
N THR A 24 9.61 -5.25 -6.73
CA THR A 24 8.22 -5.24 -6.30
C THR A 24 7.31 -5.10 -7.53
N GLU A 25 6.36 -6.02 -7.67
CA GLU A 25 5.41 -5.99 -8.78
C GLU A 25 4.11 -5.31 -8.39
N LYS A 26 3.63 -5.57 -7.17
CA LYS A 26 2.37 -4.99 -6.69
C LYS A 26 2.31 -4.99 -5.17
N ILE A 27 1.38 -4.20 -4.65
CA ILE A 27 1.08 -4.12 -3.22
C ILE A 27 -0.38 -4.55 -3.05
N ILE A 28 -0.62 -5.57 -2.22
CA ILE A 28 -1.97 -5.99 -1.89
C ILE A 28 -2.31 -5.42 -0.52
N VAL A 29 -3.42 -4.71 -0.43
CA VAL A 29 -3.87 -4.09 0.82
C VAL A 29 -5.20 -4.69 1.25
N SER A 30 -5.46 -4.67 2.56
CA SER A 30 -6.76 -5.10 3.08
C SER A 30 -7.85 -4.14 2.61
N GLU A 31 -9.10 -4.59 2.67
CA GLU A 31 -10.25 -3.77 2.31
C GLU A 31 -10.28 -2.49 3.14
N LYS A 32 -10.00 -2.59 4.43
CA LYS A 32 -9.96 -1.44 5.33
C LYS A 32 -8.91 -0.41 4.92
N VAL A 33 -7.72 -0.87 4.55
CA VAL A 33 -6.65 0.01 4.09
C VAL A 33 -7.01 0.65 2.76
N TYR A 34 -7.61 -0.12 1.86
CA TYR A 34 -8.06 0.42 0.58
C TYR A 34 -9.09 1.54 0.78
N ASP A 35 -10.04 1.35 1.70
CA ASP A 35 -11.01 2.39 2.02
C ASP A 35 -10.35 3.64 2.58
N LEU A 36 -9.32 3.50 3.40
CA LEU A 36 -8.54 4.64 3.89
C LEU A 36 -7.87 5.39 2.74
N LEU A 37 -7.32 4.67 1.76
CA LEU A 37 -6.71 5.29 0.59
C LEU A 37 -7.74 6.05 -0.24
N MET A 38 -8.93 5.50 -0.40
CA MET A 38 -10.01 6.16 -1.13
C MET A 38 -10.46 7.46 -0.45
N GLY A 39 -10.24 7.60 0.85
CA GLY A 39 -10.62 8.80 1.61
C GLY A 39 -9.56 9.89 1.60
N ILE A 40 -8.42 9.71 0.94
CA ILE A 40 -7.38 10.75 0.90
C ILE A 40 -7.85 11.92 0.06
N THR A 41 -7.85 13.12 0.64
CA THR A 41 -8.21 14.36 -0.07
C THR A 41 -7.00 15.05 -0.67
N LEU A 42 -5.84 14.95 -0.01
CA LEU A 42 -4.58 15.49 -0.51
C LEU A 42 -3.59 14.34 -0.59
N MET A 43 -3.28 13.91 -1.81
CA MET A 43 -2.36 12.80 -2.00
C MET A 43 -0.91 13.23 -1.81
N PRO A 44 -0.13 12.50 -0.98
CA PRO A 44 1.31 12.70 -0.91
C PRO A 44 1.95 12.44 -2.28
N ARG A 45 3.17 12.93 -2.48
CA ARG A 45 3.90 12.73 -3.73
C ARG A 45 4.14 11.26 -4.05
N SER A 46 4.24 10.43 -3.04
CA SER A 46 4.47 9.00 -3.22
C SER A 46 3.22 8.24 -3.68
N VAL A 47 2.05 8.87 -3.62
CA VAL A 47 0.78 8.22 -3.95
C VAL A 47 0.18 8.88 -5.18
N ARG A 48 -0.24 8.05 -6.14
CA ARG A 48 -0.91 8.50 -7.36
C ARG A 48 -2.16 7.66 -7.58
N TYR A 49 -3.21 8.27 -8.09
CA TYR A 49 -4.42 7.58 -8.50
C TYR A 49 -4.65 7.86 -9.98
N GLU A 50 -4.60 6.83 -10.79
CA GLU A 50 -4.65 6.97 -12.24
C GLU A 50 -5.34 5.75 -12.84
N ASN A 51 -6.30 5.95 -13.74
CA ASN A 51 -7.06 4.88 -14.39
C ASN A 51 -7.68 3.90 -13.39
N SER A 52 -8.24 4.44 -12.30
CA SER A 52 -8.88 3.68 -11.22
C SER A 52 -7.92 2.78 -10.43
N VAL A 53 -6.62 3.05 -10.50
CA VAL A 53 -5.61 2.28 -9.78
C VAL A 53 -4.77 3.23 -8.91
N PHE A 54 -4.57 2.87 -7.65
CA PHE A 54 -3.63 3.55 -6.79
C PHE A 54 -2.21 3.03 -7.05
N TYR A 55 -1.24 3.95 -6.99
CA TYR A 55 0.17 3.61 -7.07
C TYR A 55 0.88 4.24 -5.87
N ILE A 56 1.72 3.46 -5.21
CA ILE A 56 2.59 3.95 -4.14
C ILE A 56 4.03 3.72 -4.61
N ALA A 57 4.79 4.82 -4.73
CA ALA A 57 6.15 4.78 -5.29
C ALA A 57 6.16 4.05 -6.65
N ASP A 58 5.18 4.35 -7.50
CA ASP A 58 4.99 3.74 -8.83
C ASP A 58 4.67 2.24 -8.82
N VAL A 59 4.35 1.68 -7.66
CA VAL A 59 3.93 0.27 -7.54
C VAL A 59 2.41 0.21 -7.44
N PRO A 60 1.74 -0.56 -8.30
CA PRO A 60 0.28 -0.63 -8.25
C PRO A 60 -0.23 -1.29 -6.98
N VAL A 61 -1.37 -0.79 -6.50
CA VAL A 61 -2.02 -1.27 -5.28
C VAL A 61 -3.31 -1.98 -5.65
N GLU A 62 -3.50 -3.18 -5.12
CA GLU A 62 -4.71 -3.96 -5.30
C GLU A 62 -5.38 -4.22 -3.96
N LYS A 63 -6.71 -4.24 -3.95
CA LYS A 63 -7.48 -4.70 -2.81
C LYS A 63 -7.53 -6.22 -2.84
N GLY A 64 -7.14 -6.88 -1.76
CA GLY A 64 -7.12 -8.32 -1.71
C GLY A 64 -7.55 -8.88 -0.37
N ASN A 65 -7.80 -10.19 -0.36
CA ASN A 65 -8.08 -10.91 0.86
C ASN A 65 -6.74 -11.41 1.42
N LEU A 66 -6.33 -10.84 2.55
CA LEU A 66 -5.06 -11.18 3.19
C LEU A 66 -5.20 -12.31 4.23
N ASN A 67 -6.36 -12.98 4.25
CA ASN A 67 -6.65 -14.04 5.22
C ASN A 67 -6.33 -13.57 6.65
N ASN A 68 -7.00 -12.50 7.06
CA ASN A 68 -6.63 -11.71 8.22
C ASN A 68 -7.77 -11.67 9.24
N PRO A 69 -8.06 -12.80 9.93
CA PRO A 69 -9.21 -12.87 10.83
C PRO A 69 -9.14 -11.91 12.02
N LYS A 70 -7.94 -11.49 12.42
CA LYS A 70 -7.75 -10.58 13.54
C LYS A 70 -7.47 -9.13 13.10
N GLY A 71 -7.42 -8.86 11.81
CA GLY A 71 -7.15 -7.52 11.31
C GLY A 71 -5.73 -7.01 11.54
N GLU A 72 -4.78 -7.90 11.78
CA GLU A 72 -3.40 -7.55 12.10
C GLU A 72 -2.52 -7.29 10.88
N VAL A 73 -2.86 -7.90 9.75
CA VAL A 73 -2.11 -7.74 8.50
C VAL A 73 -2.84 -6.73 7.62
N TRP A 74 -2.17 -5.64 7.28
CA TRP A 74 -2.77 -4.55 6.52
C TRP A 74 -2.38 -4.57 5.05
N PHE A 75 -1.20 -5.08 4.73
CA PHE A 75 -0.73 -5.13 3.36
C PHE A 75 0.27 -6.26 3.16
N LYS A 76 0.47 -6.60 1.90
CA LYS A 76 1.47 -7.59 1.48
C LYS A 76 2.12 -7.06 0.20
N ILE A 77 3.43 -7.10 0.12
CA ILE A 77 4.18 -6.67 -1.06
C ILE A 77 4.63 -7.90 -1.84
N GLU A 78 4.28 -7.95 -3.10
CA GLU A 78 4.66 -9.04 -3.99
C GLU A 78 5.61 -8.61 -5.11
#